data_b8f63e60132cc59ea29301dd387b3870
#
_entry.id   b8f63e60132cc59ea29301dd387b3870
#
_cell.length_a   1.000
_cell.length_b   1.000
_cell.length_c   1.000
_cell.angle_alpha   90.00
_cell.angle_beta   90.00
_cell.angle_gamma   90.00
#
_symmetry.space_group_name_H-M   'P 1'
#
loop_
_entity.id
_entity.type
_entity.pdbx_description
1 polymer ?
#
loop_
_entity_poly.entity_id
_entity_poly.type
_entity_poly.pdbx_seq_one_letter_code
_entity_poly.pdbx_strand_id
1 'polypeptide(L)'
;MKFPEDFTTAPGFDPAEDHIGPFYFQKVDDSDENAVIRQNLFAFEVASRHCNEFDSVHGGVLMTFADFALCRAAAEHYQVETCVTVSFACDFLAGASLGSLITCEPRVNKRTGSLAFVSGDLMVNDGIVFSFNSVVKRLPFK
;
A
#
# COMPACT_ATOMS: atom_id res chain seq x y z
N MET A 1 -15.66 -10.99 -1.48
CA MET A 1 -15.83 -9.75 -0.70
C MET A 1 -15.94 -8.57 -1.64
N LYS A 2 -16.89 -7.70 -1.42
CA LYS A 2 -17.11 -6.53 -2.27
C LYS A 2 -16.47 -5.31 -1.63
N PHE A 3 -15.58 -4.63 -2.37
CA PHE A 3 -14.97 -3.39 -1.92
C PHE A 3 -16.00 -2.26 -1.90
N PRO A 4 -15.86 -1.28 -1.00
CA PRO A 4 -16.68 -0.07 -1.05
C PRO A 4 -16.54 0.67 -2.39
N GLU A 5 -17.57 1.42 -2.76
CA GLU A 5 -17.62 2.13 -4.05
C GLU A 5 -16.54 3.19 -4.22
N ASP A 6 -15.98 3.69 -3.11
CA ASP A 6 -14.90 4.67 -3.12
C ASP A 6 -13.50 4.07 -3.33
N PHE A 7 -13.40 2.73 -3.45
CA PHE A 7 -12.14 2.06 -3.75
C PHE A 7 -11.98 1.84 -5.25
N THR A 8 -10.75 1.98 -5.73
CA THR A 8 -10.38 1.79 -7.13
C THR A 8 -8.98 1.20 -7.25
N THR A 9 -8.61 0.83 -8.47
CA THR A 9 -7.26 0.38 -8.83
C THR A 9 -6.71 1.28 -9.94
N ALA A 10 -5.42 1.12 -10.24
CA ALA A 10 -4.77 1.85 -11.32
C ALA A 10 -4.12 0.88 -12.32
N PRO A 11 -4.95 0.14 -13.11
CA PRO A 11 -4.41 -0.81 -14.09
C PRO A 11 -3.55 -0.10 -15.14
N GLY A 12 -2.43 -0.73 -15.50
CA GLY A 12 -1.49 -0.18 -16.47
C GLY A 12 -0.48 0.81 -15.92
N PHE A 13 -0.59 1.17 -14.63
CA PHE A 13 0.33 2.12 -14.01
C PHE A 13 1.65 1.47 -13.62
N ASP A 14 1.58 0.30 -13.01
CA ASP A 14 2.76 -0.42 -12.51
C ASP A 14 2.63 -1.91 -12.85
N PRO A 15 3.53 -2.45 -13.69
CA PRO A 15 3.44 -3.86 -14.12
C PRO A 15 3.48 -4.87 -12.97
N ALA A 16 4.29 -4.64 -11.95
CA ALA A 16 4.37 -5.56 -10.81
C ALA A 16 3.08 -5.54 -9.99
N GLU A 17 2.52 -4.37 -9.76
CA GLU A 17 1.24 -4.21 -9.05
C GLU A 17 0.09 -4.85 -9.85
N ASP A 18 0.09 -4.70 -11.16
CA ASP A 18 -0.90 -5.34 -12.03
C ASP A 18 -0.81 -6.87 -11.94
N HIS A 19 0.40 -7.41 -11.87
CA HIS A 19 0.65 -8.85 -11.82
C HIS A 19 0.25 -9.46 -10.47
N ILE A 20 0.62 -8.81 -9.38
CA ILE A 20 0.38 -9.30 -8.00
C ILE A 20 -0.99 -8.88 -7.50
N GLY A 21 -1.49 -7.72 -7.91
CA GLY A 21 -2.75 -7.18 -7.44
C GLY A 21 -3.99 -7.99 -7.84
N PRO A 22 -5.14 -7.34 -7.94
CA PRO A 22 -5.32 -5.90 -7.84
C PRO A 22 -5.16 -5.38 -6.41
N PHE A 23 -4.45 -4.26 -6.29
CA PHE A 23 -4.36 -3.49 -5.05
C PHE A 23 -5.28 -2.28 -5.15
N TYR A 24 -6.04 -2.02 -4.11
CA TYR A 24 -7.07 -0.99 -4.08
C TYR A 24 -6.65 0.17 -3.20
N PHE A 25 -7.11 1.34 -3.58
CA PHE A 25 -6.95 2.56 -2.78
C PHE A 25 -8.24 3.38 -2.87
N GLN A 26 -8.44 4.29 -1.92
CA GLN A 26 -9.60 5.19 -1.95
C GLN A 26 -9.45 6.20 -3.08
N LYS A 27 -10.55 6.48 -3.76
CA LYS A 27 -10.59 7.53 -4.78
C LYS A 27 -10.35 8.88 -4.14
N VAL A 28 -9.57 9.71 -4.84
CA VAL A 28 -9.42 11.12 -4.51
C VAL A 28 -10.49 11.90 -5.25
N ASP A 29 -11.09 12.89 -4.58
CA ASP A 29 -11.99 13.83 -5.24
C ASP A 29 -11.15 14.83 -6.04
N ASP A 30 -11.10 14.65 -7.37
CA ASP A 30 -10.34 15.50 -8.27
C ASP A 30 -10.86 16.94 -8.32
N SER A 31 -12.05 17.21 -7.78
CA SER A 31 -12.63 18.55 -7.73
C SER A 31 -12.08 19.40 -6.60
N ASP A 32 -11.40 18.82 -5.63
CA ASP A 32 -10.80 19.54 -4.51
C ASP A 32 -9.33 19.83 -4.80
N GLU A 33 -9.01 21.07 -5.16
CA GLU A 33 -7.63 21.53 -5.40
C GLU A 33 -6.72 21.41 -4.18
N ASN A 34 -7.32 21.33 -2.99
CA ASN A 34 -6.60 21.11 -1.73
C ASN A 34 -6.61 19.64 -1.31
N ALA A 35 -7.17 18.76 -2.11
CA ALA A 35 -7.06 17.33 -1.89
C ALA A 35 -5.63 16.90 -2.14
N VAL A 36 -4.77 17.21 -1.20
CA VAL A 36 -3.57 16.42 -0.95
C VAL A 36 -4.04 14.99 -1.00
N ILE A 37 -3.40 14.19 -1.81
CA ILE A 37 -3.76 12.80 -2.03
C ILE A 37 -3.97 12.12 -0.69
N ARG A 38 -5.22 12.03 -0.29
CA ARG A 38 -5.63 11.32 0.92
C ARG A 38 -5.91 9.87 0.58
N GLN A 39 -4.98 9.25 -0.13
CA GLN A 39 -4.98 7.82 -0.30
C GLN A 39 -4.42 7.22 0.97
N ASN A 40 -5.21 7.31 2.04
CA ASN A 40 -4.77 6.87 3.36
C ASN A 40 -5.13 5.42 3.63
N LEU A 41 -6.04 4.84 2.85
CA LEU A 41 -6.48 3.47 3.06
C LEU A 41 -6.27 2.66 1.79
N PHE A 42 -5.59 1.55 1.97
CA PHE A 42 -5.25 0.60 0.91
C PHE A 42 -5.76 -0.77 1.29
N ALA A 43 -6.11 -1.57 0.29
CA ALA A 43 -6.67 -2.90 0.56
C ALA A 43 -6.41 -3.87 -0.59
N PHE A 44 -6.32 -5.15 -0.27
CA PHE A 44 -6.44 -6.22 -1.27
C PHE A 44 -7.06 -7.46 -0.63
N GLU A 45 -7.71 -8.28 -1.46
CA GLU A 45 -8.25 -9.55 -1.04
C GLU A 45 -7.28 -10.67 -1.40
N VAL A 46 -6.99 -11.54 -0.45
CA VAL A 46 -6.06 -12.64 -0.64
C VAL A 46 -6.67 -13.69 -1.55
N ALA A 47 -6.14 -13.81 -2.76
CA ALA A 47 -6.51 -14.83 -3.74
C ALA A 47 -5.52 -16.00 -3.68
N SER A 48 -5.88 -17.11 -4.32
CA SER A 48 -5.04 -18.31 -4.35
C SER A 48 -3.62 -18.04 -4.85
N ARG A 49 -3.46 -17.17 -5.88
CA ARG A 49 -2.14 -16.81 -6.42
C ARG A 49 -1.25 -16.04 -5.46
N HIS A 50 -1.82 -15.52 -4.38
CA HIS A 50 -1.07 -14.82 -3.33
C HIS A 50 -0.55 -15.73 -2.24
N CYS A 51 -1.00 -17.00 -2.23
CA CYS A 51 -0.80 -17.90 -1.11
C CYS A 51 0.39 -18.82 -1.31
N ASN A 52 0.96 -19.22 -0.17
CA ASN A 52 1.91 -20.32 -0.10
C ASN A 52 1.16 -21.67 -0.08
N GLU A 53 1.90 -22.75 0.14
CA GLU A 53 1.37 -24.12 0.18
C GLU A 53 0.37 -24.39 1.32
N PHE A 54 0.27 -23.49 2.29
CA PHE A 54 -0.64 -23.59 3.44
C PHE A 54 -1.89 -22.72 3.30
N ASP A 55 -2.18 -22.21 2.09
CA ASP A 55 -3.29 -21.28 1.85
C ASP A 55 -3.21 -20.01 2.71
N SER A 56 -2.00 -19.60 3.05
CA SER A 56 -1.70 -18.36 3.74
C SER A 56 -0.92 -17.43 2.82
N VAL A 57 -1.20 -16.14 2.89
CA VAL A 57 -0.54 -15.18 2.02
C VAL A 57 0.98 -15.27 2.14
N HIS A 58 1.66 -15.31 1.00
CA HIS A 58 3.11 -15.33 0.96
C HIS A 58 3.70 -14.01 1.49
N GLY A 59 4.74 -14.11 2.31
CA GLY A 59 5.37 -12.92 2.90
C GLY A 59 5.83 -11.89 1.87
N GLY A 60 6.33 -12.33 0.73
CA GLY A 60 6.72 -11.44 -0.37
C GLY A 60 5.55 -10.62 -0.93
N VAL A 61 4.35 -11.18 -0.94
CA VAL A 61 3.15 -10.44 -1.36
C VAL A 61 2.80 -9.36 -0.35
N LEU A 62 2.90 -9.65 0.95
CA LEU A 62 2.69 -8.64 1.99
C LEU A 62 3.69 -7.49 1.84
N MET A 63 4.95 -7.80 1.56
CA MET A 63 5.98 -6.77 1.32
C MET A 63 5.66 -5.92 0.09
N THR A 64 5.22 -6.54 -0.99
CA THR A 64 4.83 -5.82 -2.22
C THR A 64 3.64 -4.88 -1.96
N PHE A 65 2.64 -5.35 -1.25
CA PHE A 65 1.49 -4.53 -0.89
C PHE A 65 1.87 -3.39 0.04
N ALA A 66 2.72 -3.64 1.04
CA ALA A 66 3.21 -2.60 1.93
C ALA A 66 3.99 -1.53 1.15
N ASP A 67 4.84 -1.93 0.21
CA ASP A 67 5.60 -1.01 -0.63
C ASP A 67 4.68 -0.15 -1.51
N PHE A 68 3.66 -0.76 -2.08
CA PHE A 68 2.61 -0.05 -2.81
C PHE A 68 1.96 1.03 -1.94
N ALA A 69 1.51 0.66 -0.75
CA ALA A 69 0.79 1.56 0.16
C ALA A 69 1.69 2.70 0.67
N LEU A 70 2.91 2.38 1.09
CA LEU A 70 3.81 3.38 1.66
C LEU A 70 4.28 4.40 0.63
N CYS A 71 4.55 3.98 -0.60
CA CYS A 71 4.97 4.89 -1.66
C CYS A 71 3.84 5.86 -2.04
N ARG A 72 2.62 5.37 -2.13
CA ARG A 72 1.47 6.24 -2.40
C ARG A 72 1.20 7.21 -1.25
N ALA A 73 1.32 6.77 0.00
CA ALA A 73 1.15 7.64 1.15
C ALA A 73 2.27 8.70 1.25
N ALA A 74 3.49 8.34 0.85
CA ALA A 74 4.64 9.23 0.90
C ALA A 74 4.56 10.37 -0.11
N ALA A 75 3.98 10.14 -1.28
CA ALA A 75 3.86 11.15 -2.31
C ALA A 75 2.94 12.28 -1.82
N GLU A 76 3.42 13.50 -1.85
CA GLU A 76 2.62 14.67 -1.45
C GLU A 76 1.62 15.03 -2.52
N HIS A 77 2.06 14.99 -3.78
CA HIS A 77 1.23 15.20 -4.96
C HIS A 77 1.45 14.05 -5.92
N TYR A 78 0.64 13.05 -5.81
CA TYR A 78 0.75 11.80 -6.53
C TYR A 78 0.81 11.95 -8.05
N GLN A 79 0.22 13.03 -8.57
CA GLN A 79 0.22 13.31 -10.02
C GLN A 79 1.52 13.93 -10.52
N VAL A 80 2.35 14.48 -9.62
CA VAL A 80 3.56 15.22 -9.99
C VAL A 80 4.83 14.64 -9.39
N GLU A 81 4.73 13.68 -8.50
CA GLU A 81 5.90 13.00 -7.93
C GLU A 81 5.65 11.52 -7.76
N THR A 82 6.73 10.77 -7.75
CA THR A 82 6.75 9.35 -7.42
C THR A 82 7.69 9.10 -6.25
N CYS A 83 7.70 7.89 -5.75
CA CYS A 83 8.57 7.51 -4.65
C CYS A 83 9.32 6.24 -4.99
N VAL A 84 10.56 6.14 -4.50
CA VAL A 84 11.33 4.91 -4.50
C VAL A 84 11.73 4.58 -3.07
N THR A 85 11.54 3.35 -2.67
CA THR A 85 11.90 2.89 -1.32
C THR A 85 13.40 2.71 -1.23
N VAL A 86 14.03 3.35 -0.25
CA VAL A 86 15.47 3.25 -0.03
C VAL A 86 15.81 2.40 1.18
N SER A 87 14.88 2.23 2.11
CA SER A 87 15.06 1.37 3.28
C SER A 87 13.71 0.85 3.74
N PHE A 88 13.66 -0.43 4.10
CA PHE A 88 12.42 -1.09 4.50
C PHE A 88 12.75 -2.16 5.53
N ALA A 89 12.07 -2.11 6.65
CA ALA A 89 12.14 -3.14 7.69
C ALA A 89 10.73 -3.57 8.07
N CYS A 90 10.54 -4.85 8.28
CA CYS A 90 9.21 -5.37 8.59
C CYS A 90 9.28 -6.56 9.55
N ASP A 91 8.15 -6.81 10.21
CA ASP A 91 7.92 -7.98 11.03
C ASP A 91 6.65 -8.70 10.55
N PHE A 92 6.75 -10.01 10.39
CA PHE A 92 5.63 -10.88 10.06
C PHE A 92 5.03 -11.39 11.37
N LEU A 93 3.86 -10.90 11.73
CA LEU A 93 3.28 -11.10 13.07
C LEU A 93 2.25 -12.22 13.10
N ALA A 94 1.50 -12.41 12.01
CA ALA A 94 0.48 -13.45 11.91
C ALA A 94 0.23 -13.82 10.45
N GLY A 95 -0.37 -14.97 10.22
CA GLY A 95 -0.79 -15.38 8.89
C GLY A 95 -2.09 -14.71 8.47
N ALA A 96 -2.30 -14.56 7.17
CA ALA A 96 -3.57 -14.16 6.59
C ALA A 96 -4.01 -15.21 5.59
N SER A 97 -5.17 -15.80 5.83
CA SER A 97 -5.65 -16.92 5.03
C SER A 97 -6.31 -16.47 3.72
N LEU A 98 -6.41 -17.41 2.78
CA LEU A 98 -7.17 -17.24 1.54
C LEU A 98 -8.53 -16.61 1.81
N GLY A 99 -8.89 -15.59 1.06
CA GLY A 99 -10.16 -14.86 1.18
C GLY A 99 -10.15 -13.71 2.18
N SER A 100 -9.07 -13.53 2.96
CA SER A 100 -8.97 -12.40 3.89
C SER A 100 -8.86 -11.08 3.14
N LEU A 101 -9.46 -10.03 3.71
CA LEU A 101 -9.23 -8.66 3.28
C LEU A 101 -8.09 -8.06 4.10
N ILE A 102 -7.02 -7.70 3.43
CA ILE A 102 -5.88 -7.04 4.07
C ILE A 102 -6.00 -5.54 3.83
N THR A 103 -5.89 -4.77 4.88
CA THR A 103 -5.95 -3.30 4.82
C THR A 103 -4.68 -2.68 5.39
N CYS A 104 -4.38 -1.48 4.94
CA CYS A 104 -3.25 -0.70 5.43
C CYS A 104 -3.59 0.79 5.42
N GLU A 105 -3.33 1.44 6.53
CA GLU A 105 -3.42 2.89 6.67
C GLU A 105 -2.04 3.41 7.10
N PRO A 106 -1.15 3.73 6.14
CA PRO A 106 0.21 4.17 6.48
C PRO A 106 0.22 5.53 7.16
N ARG A 107 1.23 5.74 7.99
CA ARG A 107 1.50 7.04 8.62
C ARG A 107 2.78 7.62 8.04
N VAL A 108 2.70 8.83 7.55
CA VAL A 108 3.89 9.61 7.19
C VAL A 108 4.37 10.32 8.45
N ASN A 109 5.44 9.80 9.03
CA ASN A 109 5.99 10.32 10.29
C ASN A 109 6.72 11.64 10.08
N LYS A 110 7.38 11.79 8.94
CA LYS A 110 8.11 13.01 8.58
C LYS A 110 8.36 13.06 7.09
N ARG A 111 8.26 14.25 6.51
CA ARG A 111 8.77 14.58 5.19
C ARG A 111 9.91 15.58 5.32
N THR A 112 10.99 15.32 4.57
CA THR A 112 12.08 16.30 4.37
C THR A 112 12.00 16.85 2.95
N GLY A 113 12.99 17.57 2.50
CA GLY A 113 13.03 18.09 1.13
C GLY A 113 12.94 17.00 0.07
N SER A 114 13.52 15.83 0.31
CA SER A 114 13.55 14.72 -0.66
C SER A 114 13.14 13.37 -0.11
N LEU A 115 13.01 13.22 1.21
CA LEU A 115 12.71 11.95 1.86
C LEU A 115 11.34 11.98 2.55
N ALA A 116 10.78 10.81 2.75
CA ALA A 116 9.66 10.61 3.66
C ALA A 116 9.91 9.36 4.52
N PHE A 117 9.53 9.45 5.78
CA PHE A 117 9.61 8.36 6.75
C PHE A 117 8.21 7.86 6.97
N VAL A 118 7.94 6.63 6.58
CA VAL A 118 6.59 6.06 6.57
C VAL A 118 6.57 4.75 7.34
N SER A 119 5.61 4.61 8.23
CA SER A 119 5.36 3.36 8.95
C SER A 119 3.91 2.95 8.81
N GLY A 120 3.63 1.69 9.10
CA GLY A 120 2.26 1.19 9.07
C GLY A 120 2.15 -0.26 9.45
N ASP A 121 0.91 -0.69 9.52
CA ASP A 121 0.53 -2.07 9.82
C ASP A 121 -0.39 -2.59 8.73
N LEU A 122 -0.22 -3.86 8.38
CA LEU A 122 -1.21 -4.57 7.58
C LEU A 122 -2.15 -5.29 8.52
N MET A 123 -3.45 -5.12 8.29
CA MET A 123 -4.50 -5.60 9.18
C MET A 123 -5.41 -6.60 8.48
N VAL A 124 -5.84 -7.60 9.22
CA VAL A 124 -7.01 -8.42 8.89
C VAL A 124 -8.01 -8.22 10.02
N ASN A 125 -9.15 -7.60 9.73
CA ASN A 125 -10.09 -7.13 10.75
C ASN A 125 -9.36 -6.24 11.77
N ASP A 126 -9.37 -6.58 13.05
CA ASP A 126 -8.71 -5.82 14.12
C ASP A 126 -7.32 -6.36 14.47
N GLY A 127 -6.84 -7.37 13.76
CA GLY A 127 -5.54 -8.01 14.03
C GLY A 127 -4.44 -7.51 13.11
N ILE A 128 -3.28 -7.21 13.67
CA ILE A 128 -2.09 -6.84 12.91
C ILE A 128 -1.41 -8.11 12.42
N VAL A 129 -1.23 -8.25 11.12
CA VAL A 129 -0.52 -9.40 10.54
C VAL A 129 0.91 -9.07 10.12
N PHE A 130 1.21 -7.80 9.95
CA PHE A 130 2.50 -7.35 9.43
C PHE A 130 2.71 -5.89 9.83
N SER A 131 3.92 -5.53 10.22
CA SER A 131 4.26 -4.16 10.62
C SER A 131 5.53 -3.72 9.91
N PHE A 132 5.61 -2.47 9.49
CA PHE A 132 6.76 -1.98 8.75
C PHE A 132 7.17 -0.56 9.12
N ASN A 133 8.46 -0.28 8.87
CA ASN A 133 9.04 1.06 8.86
C ASN A 133 9.83 1.23 7.57
N SER A 134 9.78 2.39 6.98
CA SER A 134 10.44 2.64 5.71
C SER A 134 10.96 4.07 5.58
N VAL A 135 11.95 4.21 4.70
CA VAL A 135 12.41 5.51 4.21
C VAL A 135 12.27 5.48 2.70
N VAL A 136 11.62 6.48 2.15
CA VAL A 136 11.44 6.59 0.70
C VAL A 136 12.01 7.91 0.20
N LYS A 137 12.51 7.90 -1.03
CA LYS A 137 12.95 9.10 -1.72
C LYS A 137 11.82 9.54 -2.65
N ARG A 138 11.45 10.82 -2.53
CA ARG A 138 10.45 11.44 -3.39
C ARG A 138 11.14 12.02 -4.62
N LEU A 139 10.62 11.72 -5.78
CA LEU A 139 11.17 12.15 -7.07
C LEU A 139 10.07 12.83 -7.87
N PRO A 140 10.34 14.02 -8.45
CA PRO A 140 9.37 14.61 -9.35
C PRO A 140 9.25 13.76 -10.62
N PHE A 141 8.06 13.71 -11.22
CA PHE A 141 7.90 13.16 -12.55
C PHE A 141 8.66 14.04 -13.56
N LYS A 142 9.29 13.38 -14.49
CA LYS A 142 9.97 14.05 -15.61
C LYS A 142 8.98 14.45 -16.70
#